data_57cd148a58387131785dbd104417037a
#
_entry.id   57cd148a58387131785dbd104417037a
#
_cell.length_a   1.000
_cell.length_b   1.000
_cell.length_c   1.000
_cell.angle_alpha   90.00
_cell.angle_beta   90.00
_cell.angle_gamma   90.00
#
_symmetry.space_group_name_H-M   'P 1'
#
loop_
_entity.id
_entity.type
_entity.pdbx_description
1 polymer ?
#
loop_
_entity_poly.entity_id
_entity_poly.type
_entity_poly.pdbx_seq_one_letter_code
_entity_poly.pdbx_strand_id
1 'polypeptide(L)'
;QTAAQRGVKLAVFPEFCLTGYTCGDLFLQRTLQQGALDALEWLLAQTRTLDTVALVGLPLLVHGKLYNCAAVLCRGQLLGIVPKTYLPNYGEFYEKRQFTPGSTEVQTVTVCGQQVPFGTSLLFRCRQMPSFVLGVELCEDLWSALPPSTFHALAGATVIANLSASDETVGKAE
;
A
#
# COMPACT_ATOMS: atom_id res chain seq x y z
N GLN A 1 1.14 -15.75 8.26
CA GLN A 1 1.83 -16.88 8.91
C GLN A 1 2.38 -17.85 7.88
N THR A 2 1.58 -18.37 6.93
CA THR A 2 2.03 -19.33 5.90
C THR A 2 3.23 -18.83 5.09
N ALA A 3 3.25 -17.56 4.69
CA ALA A 3 4.38 -16.95 3.97
C ALA A 3 5.68 -17.03 4.81
N ALA A 4 5.60 -16.65 6.08
CA ALA A 4 6.76 -16.70 7.00
C ALA A 4 7.25 -18.14 7.22
N GLN A 5 6.35 -19.12 7.36
CA GLN A 5 6.70 -20.54 7.47
C GLN A 5 7.43 -21.07 6.22
N ARG A 6 7.12 -20.49 5.05
CA ARG A 6 7.81 -20.79 3.78
C ARG A 6 9.09 -20.00 3.56
N GLY A 7 9.53 -19.22 4.55
CA GLY A 7 10.76 -18.41 4.44
C GLY A 7 10.64 -17.16 3.58
N VAL A 8 9.41 -16.75 3.22
CA VAL A 8 9.16 -15.53 2.43
C VAL A 8 9.60 -14.31 3.23
N LYS A 9 10.42 -13.46 2.63
CA LYS A 9 10.93 -12.22 3.24
C LYS A 9 10.11 -10.99 2.88
N LEU A 10 9.47 -10.97 1.70
CA LEU A 10 8.58 -9.94 1.25
C LEU A 10 7.26 -10.56 0.76
N ALA A 11 6.15 -10.20 1.36
CA ALA A 11 4.81 -10.61 0.96
C ALA A 11 4.02 -9.38 0.50
N VAL A 12 3.60 -9.37 -0.76
CA VAL A 12 2.81 -8.28 -1.35
C VAL A 12 1.38 -8.77 -1.52
N PHE A 13 0.44 -8.07 -0.90
CA PHE A 13 -0.99 -8.36 -0.99
C PHE A 13 -1.66 -7.38 -1.97
N PRO A 14 -2.84 -7.73 -2.53
CA PRO A 14 -3.53 -6.87 -3.47
C PRO A 14 -3.88 -5.49 -2.91
N GLU A 15 -4.09 -4.54 -3.81
CA GLU A 15 -4.72 -3.25 -3.53
C GLU A 15 -6.05 -3.45 -2.81
N PHE A 16 -6.30 -2.67 -1.75
CA PHE A 16 -7.49 -2.81 -0.88
C PHE A 16 -7.76 -4.22 -0.33
N CYS A 17 -6.73 -5.05 -0.14
CA CYS A 17 -6.91 -6.41 0.36
C CYS A 17 -7.60 -6.50 1.74
N LEU A 18 -7.62 -5.40 2.52
CA LEU A 18 -8.30 -5.35 3.83
C LEU A 18 -9.81 -5.04 3.72
N THR A 19 -10.29 -4.57 2.57
CA THR A 19 -11.70 -4.20 2.36
C THR A 19 -12.33 -4.84 1.14
N GLY A 20 -11.53 -5.12 0.13
CA GLY A 20 -11.93 -5.37 -1.25
C GLY A 20 -11.96 -4.08 -2.06
N TYR A 21 -11.75 -4.22 -3.38
CA TYR A 21 -11.68 -3.08 -4.31
C TYR A 21 -13.07 -2.52 -4.66
N THR A 22 -14.08 -3.38 -4.79
CA THR A 22 -15.40 -3.04 -5.34
C THR A 22 -16.38 -2.47 -4.33
N CYS A 23 -15.88 -1.83 -3.25
CA CYS A 23 -16.73 -1.26 -2.20
C CYS A 23 -17.49 0.03 -2.62
N GLY A 24 -17.08 0.70 -3.72
CA GLY A 24 -17.75 1.90 -4.21
C GLY A 24 -17.87 2.99 -3.14
N ASP A 25 -19.06 3.58 -2.98
CA ASP A 25 -19.29 4.66 -2.01
C ASP A 25 -19.23 4.20 -0.54
N LEU A 26 -19.15 2.89 -0.27
CA LEU A 26 -18.90 2.40 1.10
C LEU A 26 -17.54 2.86 1.63
N PHE A 27 -16.56 3.15 0.77
CA PHE A 27 -15.29 3.75 1.20
C PHE A 27 -15.47 5.06 1.96
N LEU A 28 -16.54 5.81 1.71
CA LEU A 28 -16.86 7.06 2.41
C LEU A 28 -17.47 6.84 3.80
N GLN A 29 -17.83 5.60 4.15
CA GLN A 29 -18.45 5.28 5.42
C GLN A 29 -17.42 4.99 6.50
N ARG A 30 -17.63 5.60 7.67
CA ARG A 30 -16.74 5.43 8.85
C ARG A 30 -16.62 3.97 9.28
N THR A 31 -17.68 3.18 9.16
CA THR A 31 -17.67 1.75 9.52
C THR A 31 -16.65 0.96 8.71
N LEU A 32 -16.58 1.18 7.39
CA LEU A 32 -15.61 0.50 6.53
C LEU A 32 -14.18 0.99 6.83
N GLN A 33 -14.00 2.32 6.98
CA GLN A 33 -12.70 2.90 7.30
C GLN A 33 -12.16 2.40 8.64
N GLN A 34 -13.02 2.34 9.67
CA GLN A 34 -12.63 1.82 10.98
C GLN A 34 -12.34 0.31 10.91
N GLY A 35 -13.17 -0.47 10.22
CA GLY A 35 -12.93 -1.91 10.04
C GLY A 35 -11.60 -2.20 9.34
N ALA A 36 -11.18 -1.36 8.40
CA ALA A 36 -9.86 -1.48 7.75
C ALA A 36 -8.71 -1.20 8.74
N LEU A 37 -8.87 -0.20 9.63
CA LEU A 37 -7.90 0.09 10.68
C LEU A 37 -7.84 -1.02 11.73
N ASP A 38 -8.98 -1.55 12.15
CA ASP A 38 -9.06 -2.67 13.11
C ASP A 38 -8.37 -3.93 12.54
N ALA A 39 -8.57 -4.21 11.24
CA ALA A 39 -7.89 -5.30 10.54
C ALA A 39 -6.37 -5.08 10.46
N LEU A 40 -5.93 -3.85 10.19
CA LEU A 40 -4.50 -3.50 10.18
C LEU A 40 -3.89 -3.67 11.58
N GLU A 41 -4.55 -3.19 12.64
CA GLU A 41 -4.11 -3.33 14.01
C GLU A 41 -3.99 -4.80 14.43
N TRP A 42 -4.98 -5.61 14.05
CA TRP A 42 -4.92 -7.06 14.25
C TRP A 42 -3.73 -7.69 13.54
N LEU A 43 -3.46 -7.32 12.28
CA LEU A 43 -2.29 -7.81 11.53
C LEU A 43 -0.98 -7.41 12.21
N LEU A 44 -0.86 -6.19 12.68
CA LEU A 44 0.32 -5.73 13.43
C LEU A 44 0.55 -6.59 14.68
N ALA A 45 -0.51 -6.90 15.43
CA ALA A 45 -0.42 -7.78 16.59
C ALA A 45 0.04 -9.20 16.21
N GLN A 46 -0.52 -9.78 15.13
CA GLN A 46 -0.23 -11.15 14.69
C GLN A 46 1.16 -11.31 14.04
N THR A 47 1.78 -10.22 13.60
CA THR A 47 3.06 -10.24 12.87
C THR A 47 4.26 -9.86 13.74
N ARG A 48 4.08 -9.62 15.04
CA ARG A 48 5.16 -9.16 15.96
C ARG A 48 6.41 -10.02 15.95
N THR A 49 6.25 -11.32 15.77
CA THR A 49 7.34 -12.31 15.78
C THR A 49 7.79 -12.74 14.39
N LEU A 50 7.22 -12.16 13.34
CA LEU A 50 7.50 -12.54 11.95
C LEU A 50 8.50 -11.60 11.30
N ASP A 51 9.54 -12.17 10.67
CA ASP A 51 10.56 -11.44 9.91
C ASP A 51 10.13 -11.08 8.48
N THR A 52 8.95 -11.47 8.07
CA THR A 52 8.39 -11.13 6.75
C THR A 52 7.95 -9.68 6.73
N VAL A 53 8.45 -8.91 5.80
CA VAL A 53 7.87 -7.61 5.43
C VAL A 53 6.58 -7.88 4.67
N ALA A 54 5.48 -7.29 5.09
CA ALA A 54 4.21 -7.39 4.40
C ALA A 54 3.73 -6.03 3.91
N LEU A 55 3.20 -6.00 2.68
CA LEU A 55 2.54 -4.84 2.10
C LEU A 55 1.05 -5.16 1.97
N VAL A 56 0.21 -4.33 2.58
CA VAL A 56 -1.26 -4.52 2.57
C VAL A 56 -1.96 -3.26 2.10
N GLY A 57 -2.96 -3.43 1.23
CA GLY A 57 -3.75 -2.34 0.67
C GLY A 57 -4.95 -2.00 1.56
N LEU A 58 -5.19 -0.69 1.83
CA LEU A 58 -6.32 -0.21 2.62
C LEU A 58 -6.70 1.23 2.25
N PRO A 59 -7.97 1.63 2.48
CA PRO A 59 -8.35 3.03 2.50
C PRO A 59 -7.90 3.67 3.82
N LEU A 60 -7.33 4.87 3.75
CA LEU A 60 -6.89 5.60 4.93
C LEU A 60 -7.34 7.06 4.90
N LEU A 61 -8.00 7.51 5.98
CA LEU A 61 -8.37 8.90 6.17
C LEU A 61 -7.23 9.65 6.86
N VAL A 62 -6.66 10.65 6.18
CA VAL A 62 -5.58 11.51 6.70
C VAL A 62 -5.99 12.97 6.51
N HIS A 63 -6.01 13.74 7.59
CA HIS A 63 -6.36 15.18 7.59
C HIS A 63 -7.66 15.49 6.80
N GLY A 64 -8.68 14.64 6.98
CA GLY A 64 -9.98 14.82 6.31
C GLY A 64 -10.04 14.41 4.84
N LYS A 65 -8.96 13.85 4.28
CA LYS A 65 -8.87 13.34 2.92
C LYS A 65 -8.70 11.82 2.93
N LEU A 66 -9.43 11.13 2.07
CA LEU A 66 -9.35 9.68 1.94
C LEU A 66 -8.33 9.30 0.86
N TYR A 67 -7.46 8.34 1.15
CA TYR A 67 -6.40 7.86 0.26
C TYR A 67 -6.50 6.35 0.06
N ASN A 68 -6.17 5.90 -1.14
CA ASN A 68 -5.86 4.51 -1.44
C ASN A 68 -4.40 4.27 -1.09
N CYS A 69 -4.10 3.40 -0.13
CA CYS A 69 -2.77 3.28 0.45
C CYS A 69 -2.25 1.84 0.48
N ALA A 70 -0.92 1.73 0.41
CA ALA A 70 -0.17 0.55 0.82
C ALA A 70 0.48 0.82 2.18
N ALA A 71 0.18 0.01 3.18
CA ALA A 71 0.89 -0.02 4.45
C ALA A 71 2.03 -1.05 4.39
N VAL A 72 3.24 -0.63 4.73
CA VAL A 72 4.42 -1.47 4.82
C VAL A 72 4.65 -1.81 6.28
N LEU A 73 4.59 -3.09 6.62
CA LEU A 73 4.69 -3.54 8.01
C LEU A 73 5.72 -4.66 8.17
N CYS A 74 6.38 -4.69 9.32
CA CYS A 74 7.31 -5.74 9.72
C CYS A 74 7.38 -5.83 11.26
N ARG A 75 7.36 -7.03 11.80
CA ARG A 75 7.47 -7.30 13.25
C ARG A 75 6.50 -6.47 14.11
N GLY A 76 5.27 -6.31 13.66
CA GLY A 76 4.25 -5.54 14.38
C GLY A 76 4.42 -4.03 14.30
N GLN A 77 5.31 -3.53 13.46
CA GLN A 77 5.55 -2.10 13.26
C GLN A 77 5.14 -1.68 11.85
N LEU A 78 4.52 -0.51 11.75
CA LEU A 78 4.33 0.19 10.49
C LEU A 78 5.63 0.92 10.14
N LEU A 79 6.23 0.56 9.01
CA LEU A 79 7.45 1.19 8.52
C LEU A 79 7.15 2.46 7.73
N GLY A 80 5.97 2.53 7.12
CA GLY A 80 5.50 3.67 6.36
C GLY A 80 4.21 3.35 5.62
N ILE A 81 3.57 4.39 5.09
CA ILE A 81 2.34 4.31 4.30
C ILE A 81 2.55 5.07 3.00
N VAL A 82 2.30 4.37 1.89
CA VAL A 82 2.43 4.92 0.53
C VAL A 82 1.05 5.12 -0.06
N PRO A 83 0.58 6.36 -0.27
CA PRO A 83 -0.67 6.63 -0.97
C PRO A 83 -0.47 6.50 -2.48
N LYS A 84 -1.52 6.07 -3.19
CA LYS A 84 -1.54 6.00 -4.65
C LYS A 84 -1.41 7.39 -5.27
N THR A 85 -0.54 7.52 -6.27
CA THR A 85 -0.26 8.80 -6.95
C THR A 85 -1.28 9.08 -8.05
N TYR A 86 -1.55 8.09 -8.90
CA TYR A 86 -2.44 8.24 -10.04
C TYR A 86 -3.73 7.46 -9.81
N LEU A 87 -4.86 8.17 -9.81
CA LEU A 87 -6.18 7.61 -9.59
C LEU A 87 -6.88 7.38 -10.92
N PRO A 88 -7.17 6.13 -11.32
CA PRO A 88 -7.93 5.87 -12.53
C PRO A 88 -9.36 6.39 -12.39
N ASN A 89 -9.89 6.94 -13.49
CA ASN A 89 -11.25 7.48 -13.55
C ASN A 89 -11.81 7.31 -14.98
N TYR A 90 -11.76 6.08 -15.47
CA TYR A 90 -12.20 5.68 -16.79
C TYR A 90 -12.70 4.23 -16.75
N GLY A 91 -13.54 3.83 -17.68
CA GLY A 91 -14.14 2.51 -17.73
C GLY A 91 -14.91 2.21 -16.43
N GLU A 92 -14.55 1.12 -15.80
CA GLU A 92 -15.09 0.67 -14.50
C GLU A 92 -14.47 1.35 -13.28
N PHE A 93 -13.41 2.14 -13.46
CA PHE A 93 -12.69 2.77 -12.34
C PHE A 93 -13.22 4.17 -12.01
N TYR A 94 -13.52 4.42 -10.73
CA TYR A 94 -14.09 5.68 -10.20
C TYR A 94 -13.31 6.22 -9.01
N GLU A 95 -12.01 5.97 -8.92
CA GLU A 95 -11.23 6.30 -7.72
C GLU A 95 -11.22 7.79 -7.38
N LYS A 96 -11.26 8.68 -8.38
CA LYS A 96 -11.31 10.14 -8.15
C LYS A 96 -12.58 10.61 -7.42
N ARG A 97 -13.62 9.79 -7.37
CA ARG A 97 -14.85 10.08 -6.62
C ARG A 97 -14.62 9.99 -5.10
N GLN A 98 -13.81 9.01 -4.66
CA GLN A 98 -13.63 8.71 -3.24
C GLN A 98 -12.26 9.15 -2.72
N PHE A 99 -11.21 9.10 -3.56
CA PHE A 99 -9.83 9.20 -3.10
C PHE A 99 -9.13 10.47 -3.57
N THR A 100 -8.14 10.87 -2.79
CA THR A 100 -7.22 11.97 -3.07
C THR A 100 -5.89 11.39 -3.56
N PRO A 101 -5.27 11.97 -4.60
CA PRO A 101 -3.92 11.60 -5.03
C PRO A 101 -2.89 11.81 -3.93
N GLY A 102 -1.92 10.88 -3.84
CA GLY A 102 -0.77 11.03 -2.97
C GLY A 102 0.17 12.14 -3.42
N SER A 103 0.99 12.61 -2.48
CA SER A 103 2.03 13.62 -2.73
C SER A 103 3.42 13.04 -2.45
N THR A 104 4.43 13.57 -3.13
CA THR A 104 5.85 13.28 -2.86
C THR A 104 6.33 13.89 -1.54
N GLU A 105 5.62 14.87 -1.00
CA GLU A 105 5.88 15.44 0.31
C GLU A 105 5.62 14.39 1.39
N VAL A 106 6.65 14.12 2.18
CA VAL A 106 6.54 13.16 3.27
C VAL A 106 6.08 13.87 4.54
N GLN A 107 5.00 13.41 5.12
CA GLN A 107 4.49 13.87 6.40
C GLN A 107 4.46 12.72 7.41
N THR A 108 4.43 13.04 8.70
CA THR A 108 4.23 12.05 9.77
C THR A 108 2.74 12.00 10.12
N VAL A 109 2.20 10.79 10.14
CA VAL A 109 0.80 10.54 10.51
C VAL A 109 0.73 9.52 11.65
N THR A 110 -0.35 9.54 12.43
CA THR A 110 -0.59 8.55 13.48
C THR A 110 -1.59 7.51 12.99
N VAL A 111 -1.17 6.24 12.92
CA VAL A 111 -2.01 5.12 12.49
C VAL A 111 -1.81 3.96 13.46
N CYS A 112 -2.89 3.36 13.96
CA CYS A 112 -2.87 2.29 14.96
C CYS A 112 -1.92 2.60 16.14
N GLY A 113 -1.95 3.84 16.64
CA GLY A 113 -1.10 4.30 17.74
C GLY A 113 0.39 4.49 17.41
N GLN A 114 0.81 4.31 16.16
CA GLN A 114 2.18 4.49 15.71
C GLN A 114 2.33 5.76 14.86
N GLN A 115 3.41 6.51 15.08
CA GLN A 115 3.79 7.61 14.20
C GLN A 115 4.62 7.07 13.04
N VAL A 116 4.15 7.28 11.81
CA VAL A 116 4.73 6.70 10.62
C VAL A 116 4.86 7.72 9.48
N PRO A 117 5.88 7.60 8.62
CA PRO A 117 5.97 8.42 7.42
C PRO A 117 4.85 8.05 6.42
N PHE A 118 4.28 9.08 5.81
CA PHE A 118 3.23 9.00 4.80
C PHE A 118 3.65 9.83 3.58
N GLY A 119 3.73 9.23 2.40
CA GLY A 119 4.12 9.90 1.16
C GLY A 119 4.46 8.91 0.05
N THR A 120 4.46 9.39 -1.21
CA THR A 120 4.69 8.52 -2.37
C THR A 120 6.18 8.29 -2.66
N SER A 121 7.10 9.06 -2.04
CA SER A 121 8.55 9.00 -2.27
C SER A 121 9.32 8.12 -1.29
N LEU A 122 8.62 7.30 -0.48
CA LEU A 122 9.25 6.47 0.54
C LEU A 122 10.03 5.31 -0.07
N LEU A 123 11.26 5.09 0.43
CA LEU A 123 12.05 3.89 0.17
C LEU A 123 12.32 3.14 1.48
N PHE A 124 12.25 1.82 1.41
CA PHE A 124 12.45 0.93 2.56
C PHE A 124 13.70 0.09 2.36
N ARG A 125 14.74 0.38 3.16
CA ARG A 125 16.03 -0.31 3.07
C ARG A 125 16.17 -1.39 4.12
N CYS A 126 16.60 -2.59 3.70
CA CYS A 126 16.94 -3.67 4.62
C CYS A 126 18.34 -3.41 5.23
N ARG A 127 18.43 -3.36 6.57
CA ARG A 127 19.72 -3.14 7.26
C ARG A 127 20.68 -4.30 7.10
N GLN A 128 20.18 -5.54 7.09
CA GLN A 128 20.97 -6.77 6.95
C GLN A 128 21.37 -7.04 5.50
N MET A 129 20.66 -6.46 4.53
CA MET A 129 20.93 -6.58 3.10
C MET A 129 20.84 -5.19 2.45
N PRO A 130 21.90 -4.36 2.53
CA PRO A 130 21.85 -2.97 2.06
C PRO A 130 21.53 -2.80 0.57
N SER A 131 21.76 -3.85 -0.24
CA SER A 131 21.39 -3.92 -1.64
C SER A 131 19.87 -4.08 -1.86
N PHE A 132 19.11 -4.48 -0.84
CA PHE A 132 17.66 -4.59 -0.91
C PHE A 132 17.04 -3.24 -0.50
N VAL A 133 16.59 -2.49 -1.47
CA VAL A 133 15.87 -1.21 -1.31
C VAL A 133 14.54 -1.32 -2.03
N LEU A 134 13.45 -1.29 -1.28
CA LEU A 134 12.10 -1.46 -1.77
C LEU A 134 11.44 -0.10 -2.03
N GLY A 135 10.97 0.11 -3.27
CA GLY A 135 9.99 1.11 -3.65
C GLY A 135 8.59 0.49 -3.75
N VAL A 136 7.55 1.26 -3.44
CA VAL A 136 6.16 0.79 -3.44
C VAL A 136 5.30 1.74 -4.27
N GLU A 137 4.44 1.18 -5.11
CA GLU A 137 3.44 1.90 -5.89
C GLU A 137 2.15 1.07 -5.99
N LEU A 138 1.05 1.67 -6.46
CA LEU A 138 -0.25 1.00 -6.50
C LEU A 138 -0.84 1.04 -7.91
N CYS A 139 -1.08 -0.14 -8.47
CA CYS A 139 -1.88 -0.43 -9.66
C CYS A 139 -1.63 0.57 -10.81
N GLU A 140 -2.53 1.55 -11.00
CA GLU A 140 -2.48 2.58 -12.05
C GLU A 140 -1.17 3.37 -12.08
N ASP A 141 -0.46 3.47 -10.96
CA ASP A 141 0.83 4.16 -10.89
C ASP A 141 1.81 3.63 -11.93
N LEU A 142 1.81 2.31 -12.18
CA LEU A 142 2.69 1.66 -13.15
C LEU A 142 2.38 2.07 -14.61
N TRP A 143 1.10 2.35 -14.91
CA TRP A 143 0.63 2.65 -16.26
C TRP A 143 0.69 4.13 -16.63
N SER A 144 1.07 4.98 -15.69
CA SER A 144 1.18 6.42 -15.89
C SER A 144 2.39 6.76 -16.78
N ALA A 145 2.38 7.96 -17.36
CA ALA A 145 3.49 8.43 -18.20
C ALA A 145 4.82 8.60 -17.41
N LEU A 146 4.73 8.87 -16.12
CA LEU A 146 5.87 8.97 -15.18
C LEU A 146 5.55 8.15 -13.94
N PRO A 147 5.74 6.82 -13.97
CA PRO A 147 5.48 5.97 -12.82
C PRO A 147 6.32 6.38 -11.60
N PRO A 148 5.79 6.28 -10.36
CA PRO A 148 6.58 6.48 -9.15
C PRO A 148 7.82 5.59 -9.11
N SER A 149 7.74 4.37 -9.65
CA SER A 149 8.87 3.44 -9.78
C SER A 149 10.07 4.01 -10.53
N THR A 150 9.86 4.89 -11.51
CA THR A 150 10.95 5.61 -12.19
C THR A 150 11.77 6.43 -11.18
N PHE A 151 11.11 7.20 -10.34
CA PHE A 151 11.78 8.02 -9.32
C PHE A 151 12.37 7.16 -8.20
N HIS A 152 11.68 6.09 -7.82
CA HIS A 152 12.22 5.12 -6.85
C HIS A 152 13.51 4.47 -7.36
N ALA A 153 13.55 4.05 -8.63
CA ALA A 153 14.75 3.47 -9.24
C ALA A 153 15.91 4.48 -9.28
N LEU A 154 15.64 5.72 -9.70
CA LEU A 154 16.63 6.80 -9.69
C LEU A 154 17.16 7.12 -8.28
N ALA A 155 16.32 6.95 -7.26
CA ALA A 155 16.69 7.12 -5.86
C ALA A 155 17.35 5.87 -5.23
N GLY A 156 17.57 4.79 -6.03
CA GLY A 156 18.30 3.61 -5.65
C GLY A 156 17.45 2.42 -5.18
N ALA A 157 16.14 2.39 -5.50
CA ALA A 157 15.34 1.19 -5.31
C ALA A 157 15.86 0.07 -6.21
N THR A 158 15.98 -1.14 -5.65
CA THR A 158 16.39 -2.35 -6.37
C THR A 158 15.25 -3.34 -6.54
N VAL A 159 14.17 -3.13 -5.83
CA VAL A 159 12.92 -3.90 -5.91
C VAL A 159 11.75 -2.93 -5.93
N ILE A 160 10.82 -3.11 -6.86
CA ILE A 160 9.56 -2.38 -6.90
C ILE A 160 8.43 -3.35 -6.62
N ALA A 161 7.56 -2.99 -5.68
CA ALA A 161 6.32 -3.70 -5.40
C ALA A 161 5.13 -2.86 -5.85
N ASN A 162 4.29 -3.43 -6.71
CA ASN A 162 3.04 -2.81 -7.15
C ASN A 162 1.87 -3.62 -6.58
N LEU A 163 1.04 -2.98 -5.74
CA LEU A 163 -0.19 -3.58 -5.23
C LEU A 163 -1.31 -3.31 -6.22
N SER A 164 -1.88 -4.35 -6.80
CA SER A 164 -2.88 -4.21 -7.85
C SER A 164 -4.15 -5.02 -7.55
N ALA A 165 -5.30 -4.47 -7.94
CA ALA A 165 -6.60 -5.13 -8.01
C ALA A 165 -7.15 -4.98 -9.43
N SER A 166 -6.43 -5.57 -10.37
CA SER A 166 -6.75 -5.52 -11.80
C SER A 166 -7.81 -6.57 -12.15
N ASP A 167 -8.63 -6.26 -13.17
CA ASP A 167 -9.66 -7.18 -13.64
C ASP A 167 -9.08 -8.49 -14.15
N GLU A 168 -9.77 -9.59 -13.85
CA GLU A 168 -9.54 -10.90 -14.47
C GLU A 168 -10.49 -11.05 -15.65
N THR A 169 -9.98 -10.89 -16.86
CA THR A 169 -10.78 -11.06 -18.09
C THR A 169 -10.34 -12.29 -18.86
N VAL A 170 -11.26 -12.88 -19.64
CA VAL A 170 -10.95 -14.03 -20.50
C VAL A 170 -9.85 -13.65 -21.48
N GLY A 171 -8.77 -14.43 -21.52
CA GLY A 171 -7.61 -14.21 -22.40
C GLY A 171 -6.60 -13.19 -21.89
N LYS A 172 -6.77 -12.63 -20.70
CA LYS A 172 -5.80 -11.64 -20.16
C LYS A 172 -4.44 -12.26 -19.80
N ALA A 173 -4.41 -13.54 -19.47
CA ALA A 173 -3.19 -14.26 -19.09
C ALA A 173 -2.51 -14.95 -20.29
N GLU A 174 -3.07 -14.89 -21.48
CA GLU A 174 -2.53 -15.41 -22.74
C GLU A 174 -1.72 -14.34 -23.48
#